data_55794da6ef602264756176c314ee3d4d
#
_entry.id   55794da6ef602264756176c314ee3d4d
#
_cell.length_a   1.000
_cell.length_b   1.000
_cell.length_c   1.000
_cell.angle_alpha   90.00
_cell.angle_beta   90.00
_cell.angle_gamma   90.00
#
_symmetry.space_group_name_H-M   'P 1'
#
loop_
_entity.id
_entity.type
_entity.pdbx_description
1 polymer ?
#
loop_
_entity_poly.entity_id
_entity_poly.type
_entity_poly.pdbx_seq_one_letter_code
_entity_poly.pdbx_strand_id
1 'polypeptide(L)'
;DLDYPHDYPHDYRRVAGVEYLNNDHYAPSDFVMRIFGPCVNPEVTIAGHLYNVNVSIGDGEYLEIDSRQDRRNRAIILHGIYGTEENCFGKRNIDSSPFKKIPPGIQVLTWPAGYDIEITLLQERSEPKWT
;
A
#
# COMPACT_ATOMS: atom_id res chain seq x y z
N ASP A 1 1.78 6.55 -18.79
CA ASP A 1 1.12 6.52 -19.76
C ASP A 1 -0.07 5.71 -19.67
N LEU A 2 -0.43 5.09 -20.56
CA LEU A 2 -1.60 4.44 -20.58
C LEU A 2 -1.71 3.33 -19.71
N ASP A 3 -0.71 3.00 -18.98
CA ASP A 3 -0.67 1.76 -18.33
C ASP A 3 -1.59 1.63 -17.18
N TYR A 4 -2.02 2.69 -16.58
CA TYR A 4 -2.81 2.59 -15.36
C TYR A 4 -3.98 3.55 -15.38
N PRO A 5 -4.86 3.41 -16.37
CA PRO A 5 -5.93 4.38 -16.51
C PRO A 5 -7.00 4.26 -15.45
N HIS A 6 -6.98 3.23 -14.66
CA HIS A 6 -7.98 3.01 -13.65
C HIS A 6 -7.39 2.96 -12.26
N ASP A 7 -6.29 3.64 -12.04
CA ASP A 7 -5.69 3.64 -10.73
C ASP A 7 -6.34 4.72 -9.90
N TYR A 8 -7.16 4.33 -8.99
CA TYR A 8 -7.83 5.25 -8.11
C TYR A 8 -7.42 4.98 -6.68
N PRO A 9 -7.09 6.00 -5.90
CA PRO A 9 -6.80 5.78 -4.49
C PRO A 9 -8.06 5.34 -3.74
N HIS A 10 -7.89 4.45 -2.81
CA HIS A 10 -8.93 4.00 -1.93
C HIS A 10 -8.56 4.49 -0.53
N ASP A 11 -9.26 5.51 -0.06
CA ASP A 11 -8.95 6.13 1.22
C ASP A 11 -9.72 5.46 2.33
N TYR A 12 -9.03 5.06 3.37
CA TYR A 12 -9.63 4.41 4.52
C TYR A 12 -9.26 5.22 5.76
N ARG A 13 -10.29 5.63 6.47
CA ARG A 13 -10.10 6.56 7.58
C ARG A 13 -9.94 5.83 8.89
N ARG A 14 -9.68 6.54 9.93
CA ARG A 14 -9.28 6.08 11.25
C ARG A 14 -10.19 5.13 11.97
N VAL A 15 -11.28 4.77 11.41
CA VAL A 15 -12.24 3.90 12.06
C VAL A 15 -11.81 2.47 11.83
N ALA A 16 -11.39 1.80 12.87
CA ALA A 16 -11.00 0.41 12.77
C ALA A 16 -12.18 -0.44 12.39
N GLY A 17 -11.94 -1.54 11.75
CA GLY A 17 -13.02 -2.42 11.40
C GLY A 17 -12.69 -3.20 10.16
N VAL A 18 -13.73 -3.60 9.46
CA VAL A 18 -13.63 -4.39 8.27
C VAL A 18 -14.06 -3.53 7.10
N GLU A 19 -13.18 -3.38 6.15
CA GLU A 19 -13.49 -2.68 4.91
C GLU A 19 -13.23 -3.63 3.75
N TYR A 20 -13.64 -3.22 2.56
CA TYR A 20 -13.48 -4.09 1.40
C TYR A 20 -12.75 -3.33 0.29
N LEU A 21 -11.76 -3.98 -0.28
CA LEU A 21 -10.99 -3.45 -1.39
C LEU A 21 -11.31 -4.29 -2.60
N ASN A 22 -11.86 -3.66 -3.64
CA ASN A 22 -12.24 -4.39 -4.83
C ASN A 22 -11.13 -4.27 -5.87
N ASN A 23 -10.47 -5.39 -6.15
CA ASN A 23 -9.52 -5.47 -7.25
C ASN A 23 -10.24 -6.12 -8.42
N ASP A 24 -10.74 -5.30 -9.34
CA ASP A 24 -11.54 -5.78 -10.45
C ASP A 24 -10.69 -6.23 -11.63
N HIS A 25 -9.39 -6.32 -11.47
CA HIS A 25 -8.51 -6.86 -12.49
C HIS A 25 -8.54 -8.39 -12.44
N TYR A 26 -8.22 -9.02 -13.53
CA TYR A 26 -8.26 -10.48 -13.59
C TYR A 26 -7.08 -11.16 -12.94
N ALA A 27 -6.04 -10.43 -12.61
CA ALA A 27 -4.83 -10.99 -12.02
C ALA A 27 -4.46 -10.19 -10.78
N PRO A 28 -3.59 -10.73 -9.91
CA PRO A 28 -3.12 -9.97 -8.76
C PRO A 28 -2.45 -8.68 -9.19
N SER A 29 -2.65 -7.64 -8.44
CA SER A 29 -2.18 -6.30 -8.79
C SER A 29 -1.13 -5.79 -7.84
N ASP A 30 -0.17 -5.08 -8.38
CA ASP A 30 0.74 -4.29 -7.56
C ASP A 30 -0.02 -3.11 -6.96
N PHE A 31 0.58 -2.48 -6.01
CA PHE A 31 -0.08 -1.39 -5.30
C PHE A 31 0.92 -0.38 -4.78
N VAL A 32 0.42 0.79 -4.45
CA VAL A 32 1.12 1.76 -3.61
C VAL A 32 0.24 1.99 -2.41
N MET A 33 0.78 1.75 -1.22
CA MET A 33 0.05 1.94 0.03
C MET A 33 0.66 3.10 0.77
N ARG A 34 -0.16 4.02 1.27
CA ARG A 34 0.30 5.11 2.11
C ARG A 34 -0.38 5.01 3.45
N ILE A 35 0.41 5.11 4.50
CA ILE A 35 -0.08 5.03 5.87
C ILE A 35 0.27 6.34 6.54
N PHE A 36 -0.75 7.06 6.99
CA PHE A 36 -0.57 8.41 7.53
C PHE A 36 -0.45 8.37 9.05
N GLY A 37 0.52 9.10 9.58
CA GLY A 37 0.73 9.16 11.02
C GLY A 37 -0.29 10.05 11.72
N PRO A 38 -0.22 10.06 13.04
CA PRO A 38 0.82 9.43 13.85
C PRO A 38 0.51 7.97 14.18
N CYS A 39 1.49 7.11 14.05
CA CYS A 39 1.34 5.73 14.46
C CYS A 39 2.72 5.09 14.61
N VAL A 40 2.74 3.92 15.26
CA VAL A 40 3.99 3.19 15.49
C VAL A 40 3.80 1.77 14.99
N ASN A 41 4.74 1.29 14.19
CA ASN A 41 4.73 -0.07 13.65
C ASN A 41 3.39 -0.39 12.99
N PRO A 42 3.01 0.36 11.95
CA PRO A 42 1.69 0.21 11.35
C PRO A 42 1.48 -1.19 10.80
N GLU A 43 0.24 -1.62 10.85
CA GLU A 43 -0.17 -2.93 10.35
C GLU A 43 -1.42 -2.78 9.52
N VAL A 44 -1.45 -3.41 8.37
CA VAL A 44 -2.64 -3.49 7.54
C VAL A 44 -2.75 -4.93 7.07
N THR A 45 -3.92 -5.53 7.17
CA THR A 45 -4.14 -6.90 6.72
C THR A 45 -5.10 -6.88 5.55
N ILE A 46 -4.68 -7.44 4.43
CA ILE A 46 -5.50 -7.52 3.22
C ILE A 46 -5.49 -8.96 2.75
N ALA A 47 -6.66 -9.52 2.53
CA ALA A 47 -6.81 -10.90 2.05
C ALA A 47 -6.07 -11.88 2.96
N GLY A 48 -6.04 -11.60 4.25
CA GLY A 48 -5.39 -12.46 5.22
C GLY A 48 -3.88 -12.29 5.30
N HIS A 49 -3.29 -11.39 4.52
CA HIS A 49 -1.85 -11.17 4.53
C HIS A 49 -1.52 -9.89 5.29
N LEU A 50 -0.52 -9.95 6.14
CA LEU A 50 -0.12 -8.81 6.96
C LEU A 50 0.91 -7.96 6.23
N TYR A 51 0.66 -6.67 6.18
CA TYR A 51 1.59 -5.67 5.65
C TYR A 51 2.04 -4.83 6.84
N ASN A 52 3.31 -4.93 7.18
CA ASN A 52 3.81 -4.31 8.41
C ASN A 52 5.23 -3.80 8.21
N VAL A 53 5.50 -2.61 8.72
CA VAL A 53 6.85 -2.04 8.72
C VAL A 53 7.09 -1.50 10.13
N ASN A 54 8.26 -1.79 10.69
CA ASN A 54 8.56 -1.42 12.06
C ASN A 54 9.16 -0.02 12.09
N VAL A 55 8.31 0.97 12.06
CA VAL A 55 8.72 2.36 11.99
C VAL A 55 7.72 3.24 12.72
N SER A 56 8.18 4.36 13.26
CA SER A 56 7.30 5.36 13.85
C SER A 56 7.01 6.40 12.79
N ILE A 57 5.73 6.70 12.57
CA ILE A 57 5.29 7.70 11.60
C ILE A 57 4.73 8.86 12.43
N GLY A 58 5.30 10.03 12.28
CA GLY A 58 4.87 11.19 13.07
C GLY A 58 3.65 11.86 12.48
N ASP A 59 3.16 12.83 13.23
CA ASP A 59 2.01 13.61 12.79
C ASP A 59 2.39 14.38 11.52
N GLY A 60 1.61 14.29 10.49
CA GLY A 60 1.90 14.94 9.21
C GLY A 60 2.85 14.16 8.32
N GLU A 61 3.38 13.05 8.81
CA GLU A 61 4.24 12.19 7.99
C GLU A 61 3.45 11.04 7.43
N TYR A 62 3.98 10.39 6.41
CA TYR A 62 3.36 9.17 5.90
C TYR A 62 4.41 8.21 5.38
N LEU A 63 4.07 6.92 5.47
CA LEU A 63 4.91 5.86 4.95
C LEU A 63 4.32 5.39 3.63
N GLU A 64 5.15 5.25 2.62
CA GLU A 64 4.72 4.79 1.32
C GLU A 64 5.35 3.45 1.01
N ILE A 65 4.53 2.46 0.67
CA ILE A 65 4.99 1.13 0.30
C ILE A 65 4.60 0.89 -1.15
N ASP A 66 5.59 0.62 -1.99
CA ASP A 66 5.37 0.36 -3.42
C ASP A 66 5.77 -1.08 -3.68
N SER A 67 4.83 -1.90 -4.09
CA SER A 67 5.07 -3.34 -4.25
C SER A 67 5.82 -3.70 -5.51
N ARG A 68 5.99 -2.78 -6.45
CA ARG A 68 6.61 -3.10 -7.73
C ARG A 68 8.09 -3.41 -7.57
N GLN A 69 8.53 -4.47 -8.20
CA GLN A 69 9.91 -4.90 -8.01
C GLN A 69 10.93 -3.94 -8.57
N ASP A 70 10.59 -3.22 -9.60
CA ASP A 70 11.52 -2.26 -10.20
C ASP A 70 11.68 -1.01 -9.33
N ARG A 71 10.97 -0.93 -8.21
CA ARG A 71 11.12 0.17 -7.27
C ARG A 71 11.89 -0.22 -6.03
N ARG A 72 12.70 -1.28 -6.10
CA ARG A 72 13.34 -1.85 -4.92
C ARG A 72 14.04 -0.81 -4.07
N ASN A 73 14.72 0.14 -4.68
CA ASN A 73 15.44 1.15 -3.93
C ASN A 73 14.55 2.21 -3.31
N ARG A 74 13.30 2.26 -3.68
CA ARG A 74 12.33 3.22 -3.13
C ARG A 74 11.06 2.52 -2.74
N ALA A 75 11.16 1.27 -2.36
CA ALA A 75 9.98 0.47 -2.11
C ALA A 75 9.28 0.85 -0.81
N ILE A 76 10.00 1.32 0.19
CA ILE A 76 9.41 1.75 1.45
C ILE A 76 10.09 3.06 1.85
N ILE A 77 9.34 4.15 1.78
CA ILE A 77 9.87 5.49 2.04
C ILE A 77 9.01 6.19 3.08
N LEU A 78 9.65 6.70 4.12
CA LEU A 78 8.96 7.54 5.09
C LEU A 78 9.12 8.99 4.63
N HIS A 79 8.00 9.65 4.38
CA HIS A 79 7.97 11.03 3.93
C HIS A 79 7.71 11.97 5.10
N GLY A 80 8.66 12.84 5.38
CA GLY A 80 8.54 13.78 6.48
C GLY A 80 7.84 15.07 6.07
N ILE A 81 7.45 15.85 7.06
CA ILE A 81 6.66 17.05 6.83
C ILE A 81 7.44 18.15 6.10
N TYR A 82 8.75 18.08 6.10
CA TYR A 82 9.55 19.07 5.40
C TYR A 82 10.14 18.52 4.09
N GLY A 83 9.51 17.48 3.54
CA GLY A 83 9.97 16.93 2.29
C GLY A 83 11.11 15.94 2.42
N THR A 84 11.46 15.55 3.61
CA THR A 84 12.51 14.57 3.81
C THR A 84 12.01 13.18 3.44
N GLU A 85 12.92 12.32 2.99
CA GLU A 85 12.59 10.94 2.66
C GLU A 85 13.59 10.02 3.33
N GLU A 86 13.08 9.02 4.00
CA GLU A 86 13.92 8.03 4.67
C GLU A 86 13.59 6.65 4.11
N ASN A 87 14.59 5.93 3.67
CA ASN A 87 14.41 4.58 3.15
C ASN A 87 14.23 3.62 4.31
N CYS A 88 13.08 3.00 4.40
CA CYS A 88 12.73 2.09 5.48
C CYS A 88 12.66 0.63 5.03
N PHE A 89 13.28 0.29 3.90
CA PHE A 89 13.25 -1.06 3.40
C PHE A 89 13.77 -2.06 4.44
N GLY A 90 14.81 -1.69 5.16
CA GLY A 90 15.37 -2.56 6.18
C GLY A 90 14.52 -2.74 7.42
N LYS A 91 13.45 -1.98 7.55
CA LYS A 91 12.54 -2.06 8.70
C LYS A 91 11.30 -2.89 8.40
N ARG A 92 11.23 -3.50 7.23
CA ARG A 92 10.08 -4.29 6.88
C ARG A 92 10.01 -5.56 7.72
N ASN A 93 8.81 -6.07 7.86
CA ASN A 93 8.61 -7.35 8.52
C ASN A 93 9.06 -8.45 7.55
N ILE A 94 10.13 -9.16 7.88
CA ILE A 94 10.66 -10.16 6.98
C ILE A 94 9.87 -11.46 7.02
N ASP A 95 9.04 -11.64 8.02
CA ASP A 95 8.22 -12.84 8.11
C ASP A 95 6.94 -12.70 7.29
N SER A 96 6.57 -11.51 6.91
CA SER A 96 5.37 -11.29 6.11
C SER A 96 5.67 -10.14 5.15
N SER A 97 5.91 -10.48 3.91
CA SER A 97 6.36 -9.52 2.91
C SER A 97 5.37 -8.37 2.75
N PRO A 98 5.81 -7.12 2.82
CA PRO A 98 4.92 -5.99 2.58
C PRO A 98 4.70 -5.72 1.09
N PHE A 99 5.18 -6.61 0.22
CA PHE A 99 5.08 -6.40 -1.22
C PHE A 99 4.21 -7.43 -1.92
N LYS A 100 3.46 -8.22 -1.18
CA LYS A 100 2.62 -9.22 -1.80
C LYS A 100 1.51 -8.56 -2.60
N LYS A 101 1.37 -8.91 -3.86
CA LYS A 101 0.33 -8.36 -4.72
C LYS A 101 -1.05 -8.66 -4.17
N ILE A 102 -1.97 -7.79 -4.45
CA ILE A 102 -3.34 -7.91 -3.95
C ILE A 102 -4.13 -8.79 -4.92
N PRO A 103 -4.75 -9.87 -4.44
CA PRO A 103 -5.47 -10.80 -5.32
C PRO A 103 -6.68 -10.15 -5.97
N PRO A 104 -7.14 -10.72 -7.08
CA PRO A 104 -8.36 -10.22 -7.73
C PRO A 104 -9.58 -10.43 -6.86
N GLY A 105 -10.59 -9.67 -7.12
CA GLY A 105 -11.87 -9.79 -6.43
C GLY A 105 -12.00 -8.85 -5.26
N ILE A 106 -13.03 -9.04 -4.48
CA ILE A 106 -13.30 -8.21 -3.32
C ILE A 106 -12.52 -8.79 -2.14
N GLN A 107 -11.59 -8.03 -1.61
CA GLN A 107 -10.72 -8.50 -0.55
C GLN A 107 -11.04 -7.79 0.75
N VAL A 108 -10.94 -8.54 1.85
CA VAL A 108 -11.19 -7.98 3.18
C VAL A 108 -9.94 -7.23 3.62
N LEU A 109 -10.17 -6.02 4.12
CA LEU A 109 -9.13 -5.12 4.57
C LEU A 109 -9.39 -4.77 6.02
N THR A 110 -8.40 -4.94 6.88
CA THR A 110 -8.52 -4.56 8.28
C THR A 110 -7.28 -3.83 8.73
N TRP A 111 -7.42 -2.89 9.63
CA TRP A 111 -6.29 -2.23 10.28
C TRP A 111 -6.76 -1.68 11.64
N PRO A 112 -5.83 -1.47 12.59
CA PRO A 112 -6.23 -0.91 13.88
C PRO A 112 -6.66 0.54 13.73
N ALA A 113 -7.44 1.01 14.68
CA ALA A 113 -7.87 2.40 14.69
C ALA A 113 -6.69 3.32 14.97
N GLY A 114 -6.81 4.56 14.60
CA GLY A 114 -5.85 5.59 14.98
C GLY A 114 -5.09 6.19 13.84
N TYR A 115 -5.18 5.64 12.64
CA TYR A 115 -4.51 6.24 11.50
C TYR A 115 -5.27 5.94 10.22
N ASP A 116 -5.01 6.76 9.22
CA ASP A 116 -5.65 6.63 7.91
C ASP A 116 -4.73 5.90 6.96
N ILE A 117 -5.30 5.20 6.01
CA ILE A 117 -4.50 4.54 4.96
C ILE A 117 -5.08 4.87 3.59
N GLU A 118 -4.25 4.74 2.57
CA GLU A 118 -4.66 4.94 1.19
C GLU A 118 -4.01 3.85 0.36
N ILE A 119 -4.77 3.18 -0.48
CA ILE A 119 -4.24 2.12 -1.34
C ILE A 119 -4.60 2.45 -2.77
N THR A 120 -3.60 2.48 -3.64
CA THR A 120 -3.79 2.64 -5.07
C THR A 120 -3.41 1.34 -5.75
N LEU A 121 -4.34 0.70 -6.42
CA LEU A 121 -4.05 -0.51 -7.16
C LEU A 121 -3.46 -0.15 -8.51
N LEU A 122 -2.37 -0.80 -8.87
CA LEU A 122 -1.67 -0.53 -10.12
C LEU A 122 -1.99 -1.65 -11.08
N GLN A 123 -3.00 -1.42 -11.92
CA GLN A 123 -3.52 -2.46 -12.78
C GLN A 123 -2.98 -2.27 -14.17
N GLU A 124 -2.01 -3.08 -14.53
CA GLU A 124 -1.42 -3.03 -15.84
C GLU A 124 -2.40 -3.49 -16.86
N ARG A 125 -2.66 -2.71 -17.87
CA ARG A 125 -3.57 -3.09 -18.92
C ARG A 125 -2.85 -3.92 -19.91
N SER A 126 -3.41 -5.05 -20.22
CA SER A 126 -2.93 -5.88 -21.24
C SER A 126 -3.57 -5.49 -22.46
N GLU A 127 -3.21 -4.45 -23.09
CA GLU A 127 -3.85 -4.05 -24.24
C GLU A 127 -3.45 -4.79 -25.38
N PRO A 128 -4.28 -5.26 -26.19
CA PRO A 128 -3.94 -5.92 -27.40
C PRO A 128 -3.25 -4.93 -28.21
N LYS A 129 -2.23 -5.34 -28.79
CA LYS A 129 -1.57 -4.47 -29.58
C LYS A 129 -1.94 -4.47 -30.88
N TRP A 130 -3.01 -4.90 -31.13
CA TRP A 130 -3.41 -4.97 -32.36
C TRP A 130 -3.60 -3.75 -32.83
N THR A 131 -3.64 -3.17 -32.12
CA THR A 131 -3.97 -2.09 -32.63
C THR A 131 -3.42 -1.61 -33.25
#